data_405ac06c3466569c6c0aae7f13a1c012
#
_entry.id   405ac06c3466569c6c0aae7f13a1c012
#
_cell.length_a   1.000
_cell.length_b   1.000
_cell.length_c   1.000
_cell.angle_alpha   90.00
_cell.angle_beta   90.00
_cell.angle_gamma   90.00
#
_symmetry.space_group_name_H-M   'P 1'
#
loop_
_entity.id
_entity.type
_entity.pdbx_description
1 polymer ?
#
loop_
_entity_poly.entity_id
_entity_poly.type
_entity_poly.pdbx_seq_one_letter_code
_entity_poly.pdbx_strand_id
1 'polypeptide(L)'
;MLSVLRPFPSPLLSRHGIDLDFPLLAGCLALLGLGLVMVTSASSEVAAAQSGNPLYFSVRHLIYLVIGLISCGLTMMVPMATWQRWGWKLLLVAFGLLVLVITPGIGREVNGSMRWIGFGLFNIQPSEIAKVCVVIFMAGYLIRRQQEVRESWMGFFKPFVVLLPMAGLLLREPDFGATVVMMGAAAAMLVLGGVGLFRCGLMVLLAV
;
A
#
# COMPACT_ATOMS: atom_id res chain seq x y z
N MET A 1 -30.55 -24.61 9.26
CA MET A 1 -29.34 -24.93 8.49
C MET A 1 -28.43 -23.69 8.48
N LEU A 2 -28.00 -23.21 9.69
CA LEU A 2 -27.25 -21.96 9.90
C LEU A 2 -26.26 -22.14 11.09
N SER A 3 -25.47 -23.23 11.07
CA SER A 3 -24.56 -23.54 12.19
C SER A 3 -23.13 -23.80 11.75
N VAL A 4 -22.59 -23.03 10.80
CA VAL A 4 -21.20 -23.19 10.30
C VAL A 4 -20.40 -21.89 10.35
N LEU A 5 -20.76 -20.94 11.18
CA LEU A 5 -19.83 -19.85 11.50
C LEU A 5 -19.31 -20.08 12.92
N ARG A 6 -18.31 -20.98 13.05
CA ARG A 6 -17.47 -21.01 14.24
C ARG A 6 -16.90 -19.62 14.42
N PRO A 7 -17.00 -19.01 15.62
CA PRO A 7 -16.25 -17.80 15.91
C PRO A 7 -14.79 -18.13 15.64
N PHE A 8 -14.10 -17.25 14.92
CA PHE A 8 -12.66 -17.33 14.75
C PHE A 8 -12.06 -17.58 16.12
N PRO A 9 -11.28 -18.65 16.30
CA PRO A 9 -10.59 -18.83 17.55
C PRO A 9 -9.78 -17.55 17.78
N SER A 10 -9.92 -16.97 18.96
CA SER A 10 -9.04 -15.94 19.47
C SER A 10 -7.66 -16.58 19.67
N PRO A 11 -6.84 -16.65 18.65
CA PRO A 11 -5.51 -17.11 18.84
C PRO A 11 -4.63 -15.90 18.79
N LEU A 12 -3.57 -16.01 19.37
CA LEU A 12 -2.45 -15.13 19.14
C LEU A 12 -2.20 -14.08 20.22
N LEU A 13 -2.43 -14.52 21.46
CA LEU A 13 -1.47 -14.25 22.51
C LEU A 13 -0.49 -15.44 22.60
N SER A 14 0.01 -15.90 21.48
CA SER A 14 1.11 -16.83 21.42
C SER A 14 2.40 -16.01 21.30
N ARG A 15 3.21 -16.16 22.32
CA ARG A 15 4.63 -15.82 22.47
C ARG A 15 5.36 -15.51 21.15
N HIS A 16 6.14 -14.46 21.18
CA HIS A 16 7.16 -13.96 20.26
C HIS A 16 8.02 -15.06 19.58
N GLY A 17 7.45 -15.76 18.65
CA GLY A 17 8.16 -16.51 17.63
C GLY A 17 7.66 -16.00 16.30
N ILE A 18 8.53 -15.38 15.52
CA ILE A 18 8.22 -15.07 14.12
C ILE A 18 8.26 -16.43 13.42
N ASP A 19 7.08 -17.07 13.25
CA ASP A 19 6.96 -18.27 12.43
C ASP A 19 7.13 -17.83 10.97
N LEU A 20 8.36 -17.95 10.47
CA LEU A 20 8.69 -17.64 9.09
C LEU A 20 8.31 -18.84 8.21
N ASP A 21 7.47 -18.60 7.23
CA ASP A 21 7.21 -19.52 6.15
C ASP A 21 8.43 -19.51 5.20
N PHE A 22 9.32 -20.48 5.36
CA PHE A 22 10.54 -20.60 4.56
C PHE A 22 10.30 -20.73 3.05
N PRO A 23 9.33 -21.52 2.56
CA PRO A 23 8.99 -21.55 1.14
C PRO A 23 8.58 -20.17 0.58
N LEU A 24 7.75 -19.43 1.31
CA LEU A 24 7.33 -18.09 0.92
C LEU A 24 8.53 -17.12 0.92
N LEU A 25 9.35 -17.16 1.96
CA LEU A 25 10.54 -16.32 2.05
C LEU A 25 11.53 -16.61 0.91
N ALA A 26 11.78 -17.89 0.62
CA ALA A 26 12.64 -18.29 -0.48
C ALA A 26 12.11 -17.82 -1.84
N GLY A 27 10.80 -17.93 -2.07
CA GLY A 27 10.14 -17.41 -3.27
C GLY A 27 10.29 -15.89 -3.41
N CYS A 28 10.09 -15.14 -2.33
CA CYS A 28 10.28 -13.69 -2.33
C CYS A 28 11.73 -13.30 -2.62
N LEU A 29 12.71 -13.95 -1.97
CA LEU A 29 14.14 -13.69 -2.19
C LEU A 29 14.56 -14.04 -3.63
N ALA A 30 14.06 -15.14 -4.19
CA ALA A 30 14.30 -15.52 -5.58
C ALA A 30 13.78 -14.46 -6.55
N LEU A 31 12.55 -13.98 -6.35
CA LEU A 31 11.98 -12.90 -7.16
C LEU A 31 12.75 -11.58 -7.04
N LEU A 32 13.19 -11.22 -5.85
CA LEU A 32 14.02 -10.02 -5.63
C LEU A 32 15.37 -10.15 -6.33
N GLY A 33 16.01 -11.31 -6.24
CA GLY A 33 17.27 -11.59 -6.94
C GLY A 33 17.11 -11.53 -8.45
N LEU A 34 16.06 -12.15 -8.98
CA LEU A 34 15.74 -12.11 -10.39
C LEU A 34 15.47 -10.67 -10.88
N GLY A 35 14.71 -9.90 -10.10
CA GLY A 35 14.45 -8.48 -10.34
C GLY A 35 15.73 -7.65 -10.39
N LEU A 36 16.67 -7.89 -9.48
CA LEU A 36 17.96 -7.20 -9.46
C LEU A 36 18.78 -7.50 -10.73
N VAL A 37 18.83 -8.76 -11.17
CA VAL A 37 19.52 -9.17 -12.40
C VAL A 37 18.86 -8.51 -13.61
N MET A 38 17.54 -8.56 -13.73
CA MET A 38 16.81 -7.97 -14.83
C MET A 38 17.00 -6.44 -14.92
N VAL A 39 16.88 -5.73 -13.79
CA VAL A 39 17.13 -4.28 -13.73
C VAL A 39 18.56 -3.95 -14.13
N THR A 40 19.54 -4.73 -13.65
CA THR A 40 20.95 -4.54 -14.02
C THR A 40 21.15 -4.71 -15.51
N SER A 41 20.61 -5.76 -16.11
CA SER A 41 20.73 -6.03 -17.55
C SER A 41 20.06 -4.94 -18.38
N ALA A 42 18.83 -4.55 -18.02
CA ALA A 42 18.04 -3.57 -18.79
C ALA A 42 18.58 -2.13 -18.67
N SER A 43 19.23 -1.77 -17.55
CA SER A 43 19.66 -0.39 -17.30
C SER A 43 21.14 -0.13 -17.59
N SER A 44 21.93 -1.14 -17.88
CA SER A 44 23.40 -1.01 -18.01
C SER A 44 23.83 -0.06 -19.13
N GLU A 45 23.21 -0.13 -20.30
CA GLU A 45 23.52 0.74 -21.45
C GLU A 45 23.13 2.19 -21.15
N VAL A 46 21.94 2.41 -20.60
CA VAL A 46 21.45 3.75 -20.23
C VAL A 46 22.32 4.35 -19.12
N ALA A 47 22.73 3.55 -18.14
CA ALA A 47 23.62 3.96 -17.06
C ALA A 47 25.00 4.36 -17.58
N ALA A 48 25.56 3.59 -18.50
CA ALA A 48 26.86 3.90 -19.15
C ALA A 48 26.78 5.21 -19.92
N ALA A 49 25.70 5.42 -20.69
CA ALA A 49 25.51 6.64 -21.47
C ALA A 49 25.32 7.90 -20.62
N GLN A 50 24.61 7.81 -19.46
CA GLN A 50 24.27 8.96 -18.63
C GLN A 50 25.33 9.29 -17.58
N SER A 51 25.94 8.28 -16.97
CA SER A 51 26.86 8.44 -15.81
C SER A 51 28.27 7.95 -16.05
N GLY A 52 28.56 7.35 -17.21
CA GLY A 52 29.85 6.71 -17.48
C GLY A 52 30.06 5.40 -16.70
N ASN A 53 29.14 5.00 -15.84
CA ASN A 53 29.22 3.77 -15.03
C ASN A 53 28.01 2.86 -15.32
N PRO A 54 28.22 1.68 -15.94
CA PRO A 54 27.15 0.74 -16.26
C PRO A 54 26.35 0.24 -15.05
N LEU A 55 26.96 0.24 -13.85
CA LEU A 55 26.38 -0.27 -12.62
C LEU A 55 25.67 0.80 -11.77
N TYR A 56 25.62 2.05 -12.22
CA TYR A 56 25.09 3.17 -11.42
C TYR A 56 23.65 2.90 -10.93
N PHE A 57 22.76 2.49 -11.81
CA PHE A 57 21.37 2.21 -11.41
C PHE A 57 21.24 0.91 -10.61
N SER A 58 22.06 -0.08 -10.91
CA SER A 58 22.06 -1.37 -10.18
C SER A 58 22.48 -1.23 -8.73
N VAL A 59 23.54 -0.47 -8.45
CA VAL A 59 23.97 -0.18 -7.07
C VAL A 59 22.89 0.58 -6.31
N ARG A 60 22.28 1.56 -6.96
CA ARG A 60 21.18 2.33 -6.36
C ARG A 60 19.96 1.45 -6.07
N HIS A 61 19.60 0.55 -6.97
CA HIS A 61 18.54 -0.41 -6.77
C HIS A 61 18.84 -1.37 -5.62
N LEU A 62 20.06 -1.88 -5.53
CA LEU A 62 20.51 -2.73 -4.41
C LEU A 62 20.39 -2.02 -3.05
N ILE A 63 20.77 -0.75 -2.98
CA ILE A 63 20.62 0.05 -1.75
C ILE A 63 19.14 0.15 -1.35
N TYR A 64 18.25 0.46 -2.29
CA TYR A 64 16.82 0.50 -2.01
C TYR A 64 16.25 -0.85 -1.58
N LEU A 65 16.72 -1.93 -2.18
CA LEU A 65 16.32 -3.29 -1.83
C LEU A 65 16.73 -3.64 -0.39
N VAL A 66 17.96 -3.31 0.01
CA VAL A 66 18.44 -3.52 1.38
C VAL A 66 17.62 -2.69 2.38
N ILE A 67 17.38 -1.42 2.08
CA ILE A 67 16.52 -0.55 2.91
C ILE A 67 15.09 -1.13 3.03
N GLY A 68 14.54 -1.63 1.91
CA GLY A 68 13.24 -2.28 1.88
C GLY A 68 13.17 -3.53 2.75
N LEU A 69 14.20 -4.39 2.69
CA LEU A 69 14.27 -5.60 3.51
C LEU A 69 14.39 -5.26 5.01
N ILE A 70 15.21 -4.28 5.37
CA ILE A 70 15.32 -3.80 6.75
C ILE A 70 13.96 -3.25 7.23
N SER A 71 13.31 -2.42 6.41
CA SER A 71 12.00 -1.85 6.73
C SER A 71 10.93 -2.95 6.90
N CYS A 72 10.97 -3.98 6.07
CA CYS A 72 10.09 -5.15 6.18
C CYS A 72 10.31 -5.86 7.52
N GLY A 73 11.56 -6.15 7.88
CA GLY A 73 11.89 -6.77 9.17
C GLY A 73 11.41 -5.95 10.36
N LEU A 74 11.65 -4.63 10.35
CA LEU A 74 11.17 -3.72 11.40
C LEU A 74 9.65 -3.69 11.48
N THR A 75 8.95 -3.71 10.35
CA THR A 75 7.48 -3.74 10.28
C THR A 75 6.92 -5.02 10.90
N MET A 76 7.57 -6.16 10.67
CA MET A 76 7.17 -7.46 11.26
C MET A 76 7.31 -7.50 12.78
N MET A 77 8.20 -6.70 13.36
CA MET A 77 8.37 -6.61 14.81
C MET A 77 7.28 -5.80 15.51
N VAL A 78 6.51 -5.02 14.76
CA VAL A 78 5.44 -4.17 15.31
C VAL A 78 4.16 -4.98 15.52
N PRO A 79 3.61 -5.04 16.75
CA PRO A 79 2.38 -5.78 17.03
C PRO A 79 1.18 -5.27 16.22
N MET A 80 0.32 -6.18 15.74
CA MET A 80 -0.88 -5.85 14.98
C MET A 80 -1.80 -4.84 15.69
N ALA A 81 -1.89 -4.93 17.03
CA ALA A 81 -2.65 -3.98 17.84
C ALA A 81 -2.17 -2.53 17.69
N THR A 82 -0.86 -2.33 17.49
CA THR A 82 -0.27 -1.01 17.25
C THR A 82 -0.71 -0.47 15.89
N TRP A 83 -0.63 -1.27 14.84
CA TRP A 83 -1.11 -0.88 13.50
C TRP A 83 -2.59 -0.50 13.50
N GLN A 84 -3.43 -1.25 14.21
CA GLN A 84 -4.86 -0.94 14.35
C GLN A 84 -5.12 0.40 15.07
N ARG A 85 -4.34 0.71 16.11
CA ARG A 85 -4.45 1.99 16.84
C ARG A 85 -4.00 3.18 16.00
N TRP A 86 -2.97 2.98 15.19
CA TRP A 86 -2.36 4.05 14.41
C TRP A 86 -2.99 4.21 13.02
N GLY A 87 -3.84 3.30 12.57
CA GLY A 87 -4.42 3.31 11.23
C GLY A 87 -5.02 4.66 10.83
N TRP A 88 -5.77 5.33 11.71
CA TRP A 88 -6.31 6.66 11.45
C TRP A 88 -5.23 7.74 11.36
N LYS A 89 -4.24 7.70 12.24
CA LYS A 89 -3.13 8.66 12.25
C LYS A 89 -2.27 8.51 10.99
N LEU A 90 -1.97 7.28 10.61
CA LEU A 90 -1.22 6.96 9.38
C LEU A 90 -1.96 7.46 8.14
N LEU A 91 -3.29 7.31 8.12
CA LEU A 91 -4.11 7.81 7.03
C LEU A 91 -4.05 9.34 6.91
N LEU A 92 -4.09 10.07 8.05
CA LEU A 92 -3.92 11.53 8.06
C LEU A 92 -2.52 11.95 7.57
N VAL A 93 -1.48 11.23 7.97
CA VAL A 93 -0.12 11.48 7.48
C VAL A 93 -0.04 11.25 5.96
N ALA A 94 -0.62 10.15 5.48
CA ALA A 94 -0.66 9.85 4.04
C ALA A 94 -1.43 10.92 3.26
N PHE A 95 -2.57 11.38 3.77
CA PHE A 95 -3.33 12.47 3.17
C PHE A 95 -2.50 13.77 3.13
N GLY A 96 -1.82 14.11 4.22
CA GLY A 96 -0.92 15.27 4.28
C GLY A 96 0.23 15.17 3.26
N LEU A 97 0.82 14.00 3.07
CA LEU A 97 1.87 13.77 2.08
C LEU A 97 1.36 13.94 0.63
N LEU A 98 0.14 13.48 0.33
CA LEU A 98 -0.49 13.69 -0.98
C LEU A 98 -0.78 15.18 -1.24
N VAL A 99 -1.23 15.91 -0.23
CA VAL A 99 -1.40 17.36 -0.36
C VAL A 99 -0.05 18.07 -0.55
N LEU A 100 0.96 17.61 0.17
CA LEU A 100 2.31 18.21 0.14
C LEU A 100 2.96 18.07 -1.25
N VAL A 101 2.80 16.92 -1.91
CA VAL A 101 3.42 16.67 -3.23
C VAL A 101 2.80 17.54 -4.33
N ILE A 102 1.51 17.90 -4.21
CA ILE A 102 0.82 18.76 -5.16
C ILE A 102 1.20 20.24 -4.96
N THR A 103 1.77 20.58 -3.78
CA THR A 103 2.14 21.97 -3.46
C THR A 103 3.33 22.40 -4.32
N PRO A 104 3.21 23.53 -5.06
CA PRO A 104 4.31 24.05 -5.88
C PRO A 104 5.57 24.29 -5.05
N GLY A 105 6.72 23.86 -5.57
CA GLY A 105 8.02 24.03 -4.92
C GLY A 105 8.48 22.86 -4.03
N ILE A 106 7.62 21.90 -3.71
CA ILE A 106 7.97 20.70 -2.90
C ILE A 106 8.01 19.45 -3.78
N GLY A 107 6.96 19.26 -4.59
CA GLY A 107 6.88 18.14 -5.53
C GLY A 107 7.93 18.28 -6.65
N ARG A 108 8.58 17.17 -7.00
CA ARG A 108 9.43 17.06 -8.17
C ARG A 108 8.62 16.56 -9.35
N GLU A 109 8.68 17.31 -10.44
CA GLU A 109 8.12 16.90 -11.71
C GLU A 109 9.04 15.88 -12.38
N VAL A 110 8.51 14.70 -12.68
CA VAL A 110 9.19 13.67 -13.44
C VAL A 110 8.25 13.18 -14.53
N ASN A 111 8.67 13.27 -15.77
CA ASN A 111 7.87 12.91 -16.95
C ASN A 111 6.50 13.60 -17.01
N GLY A 112 6.44 14.90 -16.72
CA GLY A 112 5.22 15.71 -16.80
C GLY A 112 4.24 15.52 -15.64
N SER A 113 4.68 14.94 -14.50
CA SER A 113 3.82 14.64 -13.38
C SER A 113 4.53 14.87 -12.05
N MET A 114 3.89 15.62 -11.14
CA MET A 114 4.39 15.91 -9.81
C MET A 114 4.01 14.80 -8.83
N ARG A 115 4.79 13.71 -8.80
CA ARG A 115 4.51 12.52 -7.98
C ARG A 115 5.57 12.21 -6.95
N TRP A 116 6.69 12.92 -6.96
CA TRP A 116 7.85 12.57 -6.17
C TRP A 116 8.23 13.70 -5.21
N ILE A 117 8.59 13.34 -4.00
CA ILE A 117 9.25 14.23 -3.06
C ILE A 117 10.72 13.85 -2.98
N GLY A 118 11.61 14.77 -3.34
CA GLY A 118 13.05 14.52 -3.35
C GLY A 118 13.68 14.86 -2.01
N PHE A 119 14.29 13.86 -1.37
CA PHE A 119 15.15 14.04 -0.19
C PHE A 119 16.62 13.81 -0.58
N GLY A 120 17.17 14.71 -1.38
CA GLY A 120 18.56 14.59 -1.84
C GLY A 120 18.80 13.35 -2.70
N LEU A 121 19.39 12.29 -2.11
CA LEU A 121 19.69 11.03 -2.79
C LEU A 121 18.48 10.12 -2.99
N PHE A 122 17.39 10.34 -2.25
CA PHE A 122 16.21 9.50 -2.24
C PHE A 122 15.01 10.26 -2.80
N ASN A 123 14.23 9.58 -3.62
CA ASN A 123 12.92 10.05 -4.05
C ASN A 123 11.86 9.16 -3.41
N ILE A 124 10.92 9.78 -2.71
CA ILE A 124 9.78 9.09 -2.09
C ILE A 124 8.53 9.43 -2.89
N GLN A 125 7.73 8.41 -3.21
CA GLN A 125 6.44 8.58 -3.84
C GLN A 125 5.34 8.51 -2.78
N PRO A 126 4.64 9.61 -2.48
CA PRO A 126 3.58 9.63 -1.47
C PRO A 126 2.45 8.67 -1.74
N SER A 127 2.11 8.41 -3.00
CA SER A 127 1.05 7.46 -3.39
C SER A 127 1.36 6.02 -2.95
N GLU A 128 2.64 5.59 -2.91
CA GLU A 128 3.02 4.27 -2.40
C GLU A 128 2.76 4.14 -0.90
N ILE A 129 3.09 5.18 -0.14
CA ILE A 129 2.81 5.24 1.30
C ILE A 129 1.30 5.28 1.54
N ALA A 130 0.57 6.06 0.75
CA ALA A 130 -0.88 6.21 0.88
C ALA A 130 -1.61 4.87 0.69
N LYS A 131 -1.22 4.06 -0.30
CA LYS A 131 -1.80 2.72 -0.51
C LYS A 131 -1.68 1.83 0.72
N VAL A 132 -0.49 1.78 1.32
CA VAL A 132 -0.25 0.98 2.54
C VAL A 132 -1.07 1.51 3.71
N CYS A 133 -1.08 2.83 3.92
CA CYS A 133 -1.86 3.45 5.01
C CYS A 133 -3.36 3.22 4.87
N VAL A 134 -3.89 3.25 3.63
CA VAL A 134 -5.30 2.91 3.35
C VAL A 134 -5.61 1.46 3.71
N VAL A 135 -4.75 0.52 3.34
CA VAL A 135 -4.95 -0.90 3.70
C VAL A 135 -4.96 -1.08 5.21
N ILE A 136 -4.03 -0.47 5.94
CA ILE A 136 -3.98 -0.52 7.42
C ILE A 136 -5.26 0.09 8.03
N PHE A 137 -5.70 1.25 7.52
CA PHE A 137 -6.92 1.90 7.98
C PHE A 137 -8.14 1.02 7.73
N MET A 138 -8.30 0.49 6.50
CA MET A 138 -9.41 -0.36 6.11
C MET A 138 -9.47 -1.64 6.95
N ALA A 139 -8.33 -2.30 7.18
CA ALA A 139 -8.27 -3.47 8.05
C ALA A 139 -8.77 -3.15 9.47
N GLY A 140 -8.29 -2.06 10.06
CA GLY A 140 -8.75 -1.60 11.37
C GLY A 140 -10.22 -1.19 11.39
N TYR A 141 -10.72 -0.58 10.32
CA TYR A 141 -12.13 -0.21 10.17
C TYR A 141 -13.03 -1.45 10.13
N LEU A 142 -12.70 -2.42 9.28
CA LEU A 142 -13.47 -3.65 9.12
C LEU A 142 -13.56 -4.45 10.42
N ILE A 143 -12.48 -4.54 11.18
CA ILE A 143 -12.48 -5.23 12.47
C ILE A 143 -13.39 -4.52 13.49
N ARG A 144 -13.31 -3.18 13.58
CA ARG A 144 -14.08 -2.41 14.57
C ARG A 144 -15.57 -2.27 14.21
N ARG A 145 -15.91 -2.32 12.93
CA ARG A 145 -17.25 -2.04 12.41
C ARG A 145 -17.82 -3.17 11.57
N GLN A 146 -17.38 -4.40 11.80
CA GLN A 146 -17.73 -5.58 10.99
C GLN A 146 -19.24 -5.76 10.81
N GLN A 147 -19.99 -5.66 11.89
CA GLN A 147 -21.46 -5.81 11.82
C GLN A 147 -22.10 -4.66 11.05
N GLU A 148 -21.69 -3.42 11.31
CA GLU A 148 -22.22 -2.25 10.63
C GLU A 148 -21.96 -2.29 9.11
N VAL A 149 -20.79 -2.78 8.71
CA VAL A 149 -20.40 -2.93 7.29
C VAL A 149 -21.22 -3.99 6.58
N ARG A 150 -21.56 -5.09 7.28
CA ARG A 150 -22.36 -6.19 6.72
C ARG A 150 -23.85 -5.84 6.61
N GLU A 151 -24.41 -5.16 7.60
CA GLU A 151 -25.85 -4.96 7.73
C GLU A 151 -26.31 -3.62 7.19
N SER A 152 -25.48 -2.57 7.27
CA SER A 152 -25.87 -1.20 6.94
C SER A 152 -25.17 -0.67 5.69
N TRP A 153 -25.92 0.07 4.86
CA TRP A 153 -25.37 0.88 3.77
C TRP A 153 -24.44 1.97 4.29
N MET A 154 -24.74 2.54 5.45
CA MET A 154 -23.94 3.60 6.04
C MET A 154 -22.56 3.09 6.46
N GLY A 155 -22.47 1.88 7.02
CA GLY A 155 -21.19 1.23 7.31
C GLY A 155 -20.35 0.95 6.06
N PHE A 156 -21.03 0.63 4.96
CA PHE A 156 -20.38 0.44 3.66
C PHE A 156 -19.82 1.75 3.09
N PHE A 157 -20.56 2.87 3.14
CA PHE A 157 -20.15 4.13 2.53
C PHE A 157 -19.18 4.96 3.38
N LYS A 158 -19.16 4.81 4.70
CA LYS A 158 -18.28 5.58 5.60
C LYS A 158 -16.80 5.63 5.18
N PRO A 159 -16.14 4.51 4.82
CA PRO A 159 -14.74 4.58 4.42
C PRO A 159 -14.52 5.38 3.13
N PHE A 160 -15.51 5.45 2.23
CA PHE A 160 -15.39 6.21 0.99
C PHE A 160 -15.35 7.73 1.21
N VAL A 161 -15.93 8.23 2.31
CA VAL A 161 -15.82 9.64 2.69
C VAL A 161 -14.35 10.07 2.81
N VAL A 162 -13.48 9.16 3.19
CA VAL A 162 -12.03 9.42 3.32
C VAL A 162 -11.28 9.01 2.06
N LEU A 163 -11.66 7.90 1.44
CA LEU A 163 -10.97 7.36 0.26
C LEU A 163 -11.18 8.23 -0.98
N LEU A 164 -12.39 8.80 -1.18
CA LEU A 164 -12.68 9.63 -2.34
C LEU A 164 -11.83 10.91 -2.41
N PRO A 165 -11.63 11.70 -1.32
CA PRO A 165 -10.70 12.81 -1.33
C PRO A 165 -9.26 12.38 -1.66
N MET A 166 -8.79 11.23 -1.13
CA MET A 166 -7.46 10.72 -1.45
C MET A 166 -7.34 10.31 -2.93
N ALA A 167 -8.37 9.64 -3.47
CA ALA A 167 -8.43 9.32 -4.89
C ALA A 167 -8.43 10.58 -5.76
N GLY A 168 -9.17 11.61 -5.35
CA GLY A 168 -9.18 12.91 -6.03
C GLY A 168 -7.81 13.60 -6.04
N LEU A 169 -7.03 13.50 -4.95
CA LEU A 169 -5.66 14.00 -4.92
C LEU A 169 -4.75 13.21 -5.86
N LEU A 170 -4.82 11.87 -5.86
CA LEU A 170 -4.06 11.01 -6.76
C LEU A 170 -4.37 11.28 -8.24
N LEU A 171 -5.63 11.54 -8.56
CA LEU A 171 -6.03 11.91 -9.92
C LEU A 171 -5.50 13.29 -10.33
N ARG A 172 -5.30 14.20 -9.39
CA ARG A 172 -4.62 15.49 -9.63
C ARG A 172 -3.12 15.33 -9.88
N GLU A 173 -2.51 14.27 -9.36
CA GLU A 173 -1.12 13.89 -9.64
C GLU A 173 -0.97 13.13 -10.98
N PRO A 174 -1.95 13.07 -11.85
CA PRO A 174 -2.34 12.11 -12.91
C PRO A 174 -1.86 10.65 -12.64
N ASP A 175 -2.06 10.16 -11.40
CA ASP A 175 -1.67 8.80 -10.99
C ASP A 175 -2.86 7.83 -10.97
N PHE A 176 -3.36 7.50 -12.19
CA PHE A 176 -4.44 6.53 -12.36
C PHE A 176 -4.09 5.16 -11.79
N GLY A 177 -2.84 4.72 -11.96
CA GLY A 177 -2.40 3.41 -11.49
C GLY A 177 -2.54 3.27 -9.98
N ALA A 178 -2.03 4.25 -9.22
CA ALA A 178 -2.16 4.26 -7.76
C ALA A 178 -3.62 4.37 -7.31
N THR A 179 -4.42 5.18 -7.99
CA THR A 179 -5.86 5.33 -7.69
C THR A 179 -6.60 4.02 -7.85
N VAL A 180 -6.42 3.31 -8.97
CA VAL A 180 -7.07 2.02 -9.24
C VAL A 180 -6.63 0.96 -8.23
N VAL A 181 -5.34 0.88 -7.92
CA VAL A 181 -4.83 -0.08 -6.93
C VAL A 181 -5.37 0.22 -5.53
N MET A 182 -5.38 1.48 -5.11
CA MET A 182 -5.89 1.89 -3.80
C MET A 182 -7.39 1.59 -3.65
N MET A 183 -8.20 1.99 -4.63
CA MET A 183 -9.65 1.77 -4.61
C MET A 183 -9.99 0.29 -4.77
N GLY A 184 -9.27 -0.42 -5.64
CA GLY A 184 -9.42 -1.87 -5.84
C GLY A 184 -9.08 -2.66 -4.58
N ALA A 185 -8.00 -2.32 -3.89
CA ALA A 185 -7.64 -2.94 -2.62
C ALA A 185 -8.73 -2.69 -1.55
N ALA A 186 -9.24 -1.46 -1.44
CA ALA A 186 -10.32 -1.13 -0.51
C ALA A 186 -11.60 -1.90 -0.82
N ALA A 187 -11.98 -2.00 -2.10
CA ALA A 187 -13.14 -2.78 -2.55
C ALA A 187 -12.96 -4.28 -2.25
N ALA A 188 -11.80 -4.86 -2.56
CA ALA A 188 -11.48 -6.24 -2.24
C ALA A 188 -11.58 -6.53 -0.74
N MET A 189 -11.06 -5.63 0.10
CA MET A 189 -11.15 -5.75 1.55
C MET A 189 -12.59 -5.70 2.06
N LEU A 190 -13.48 -4.87 1.47
CA LEU A 190 -14.90 -4.84 1.80
C LEU A 190 -15.59 -6.17 1.44
N VAL A 191 -15.28 -6.74 0.27
CA VAL A 191 -15.80 -8.07 -0.12
C VAL A 191 -15.34 -9.14 0.87
N LEU A 192 -14.05 -9.18 1.19
CA LEU A 192 -13.50 -10.11 2.18
C LEU A 192 -14.07 -9.87 3.59
N GLY A 193 -14.43 -8.62 3.92
CA GLY A 193 -15.10 -8.24 5.16
C GLY A 193 -16.54 -8.74 5.28
N GLY A 194 -17.08 -9.36 4.21
CA GLY A 194 -18.41 -9.97 4.17
C GLY A 194 -19.51 -9.02 3.71
N VAL A 195 -19.16 -7.96 2.99
CA VAL A 195 -20.15 -7.14 2.29
C VAL A 195 -20.75 -7.96 1.14
N GLY A 196 -22.08 -7.93 1.00
CA GLY A 196 -22.75 -8.63 -0.09
C GLY A 196 -22.24 -8.16 -1.46
N LEU A 197 -21.90 -9.10 -2.34
CA LEU A 197 -21.38 -8.83 -3.69
C LEU A 197 -22.27 -7.88 -4.50
N PHE A 198 -23.59 -7.90 -4.23
CA PHE A 198 -24.54 -6.99 -4.86
C PHE A 198 -24.19 -5.50 -4.58
N ARG A 199 -23.83 -5.15 -3.34
CA ARG A 199 -23.45 -3.78 -2.98
C ARG A 199 -22.16 -3.35 -3.64
N CYS A 200 -21.20 -4.27 -3.73
CA CYS A 200 -19.92 -4.03 -4.43
C CYS A 200 -20.13 -3.90 -5.94
N GLY A 201 -20.97 -4.74 -6.54
CA GLY A 201 -21.30 -4.68 -7.96
C GLY A 201 -22.03 -3.38 -8.34
N LEU A 202 -22.96 -2.93 -7.50
CA LEU A 202 -23.64 -1.65 -7.70
C LEU A 202 -22.67 -0.47 -7.66
N MET A 203 -21.68 -0.52 -6.77
CA MET A 203 -20.65 0.52 -6.69
C MET A 203 -19.76 0.58 -7.92
N VAL A 204 -19.35 -0.57 -8.45
CA VAL A 204 -18.57 -0.63 -9.70
C VAL A 204 -19.41 -0.07 -10.85
N LEU A 205 -20.69 -0.41 -10.92
CA LEU A 205 -21.59 0.10 -11.94
C LEU A 205 -21.78 1.63 -11.88
N LEU A 206 -21.73 2.22 -10.70
CA LEU A 206 -21.86 3.68 -10.51
C LEU A 206 -20.52 4.42 -10.74
N ALA A 207 -19.40 3.72 -10.77
CA ALA A 207 -18.07 4.28 -10.98
C ALA A 207 -17.62 4.26 -12.45
N VAL A 208 -18.36 3.57 -13.32
CA VAL A 208 -18.18 3.50 -14.77
C VAL A 208 -19.10 4.48 -15.46
#